data_f3a4dd9e6590909387708273ce7642fe
#
_entry.id   f3a4dd9e6590909387708273ce7642fe
#
_cell.length_a   1.000
_cell.length_b   1.000
_cell.length_c   1.000
_cell.angle_alpha   90.00
_cell.angle_beta   90.00
_cell.angle_gamma   90.00
#
_symmetry.space_group_name_H-M   'P 1'
#
loop_
_entity.id
_entity.type
_entity.pdbx_description
1 polymer ?
#
loop_
_entity_poly.entity_id
_entity_poly.type
_entity_poly.pdbx_seq_one_letter_code
_entity_poly.pdbx_strand_id
1 'polypeptide(L)'
;MDEATFQQKLRELVSQIETLPEAERERLRALAQETEARHADIRKSVDAMQETIDFLRLWIKYMLFDLEATRRENQYLRKMLEQDPGNA
;
A
#
# COMPACT_ATOMS: atom_id res chain seq x y z
N MET A 1 10.14 -6.38 -11.26
CA MET A 1 10.96 -5.36 -11.96
C MET A 1 10.93 -4.09 -11.14
N ASP A 2 12.07 -3.55 -10.78
CA ASP A 2 12.11 -2.30 -10.03
C ASP A 2 11.94 -1.07 -10.95
N GLU A 3 11.76 0.08 -10.35
CA GLU A 3 11.54 1.34 -11.08
C GLU A 3 12.74 1.72 -11.94
N ALA A 4 13.95 1.56 -11.40
CA ALA A 4 15.18 1.91 -12.13
C ALA A 4 15.32 1.04 -13.38
N THR A 5 15.06 -0.25 -13.27
CA THR A 5 15.11 -1.19 -14.40
C THR A 5 14.05 -0.84 -15.45
N PHE A 6 12.83 -0.54 -15.01
CA PHE A 6 11.76 -0.11 -15.91
C PHE A 6 12.14 1.16 -16.67
N GLN A 7 12.64 2.17 -15.98
CA GLN A 7 13.01 3.44 -16.61
C GLN A 7 14.19 3.27 -17.58
N GLN A 8 15.15 2.41 -17.23
CA GLN A 8 16.28 2.12 -18.11
C GLN A 8 15.82 1.43 -19.38
N LYS A 9 14.96 0.41 -19.27
CA LYS A 9 14.43 -0.32 -20.43
C LYS A 9 13.57 0.57 -21.30
N LEU A 10 12.79 1.45 -20.69
CA LEU A 10 11.97 2.40 -21.44
C LEU A 10 12.87 3.38 -22.25
N ARG A 11 13.94 3.87 -21.64
CA ARG A 11 14.91 4.73 -22.34
C ARG A 11 15.60 4.02 -23.49
N GLU A 12 15.98 2.76 -23.31
CA GLU A 12 16.56 1.94 -24.37
C GLU A 12 15.57 1.76 -25.53
N LEU A 13 14.30 1.50 -25.22
CA LEU A 13 13.26 1.37 -26.21
C LEU A 13 13.06 2.66 -26.99
N VAL A 14 12.99 3.80 -26.31
CA VAL A 14 12.84 5.10 -26.95
C VAL A 14 14.03 5.41 -27.85
N SER A 15 15.26 5.07 -27.42
CA SER A 15 16.46 5.18 -28.22
C SER A 15 16.37 4.39 -29.52
N GLN A 16 15.86 3.16 -29.46
CA GLN A 16 15.67 2.32 -30.66
C GLN A 16 14.59 2.88 -31.57
N ILE A 17 13.53 3.46 -31.00
CA ILE A 17 12.45 4.08 -31.75
C ILE A 17 12.97 5.23 -32.63
N GLU A 18 13.95 5.98 -32.15
CA GLU A 18 14.54 7.11 -32.88
C GLU A 18 15.22 6.70 -34.21
N THR A 19 15.55 5.41 -34.38
CA THR A 19 16.18 4.89 -35.60
C THR A 19 15.16 4.46 -36.66
N LEU A 20 13.87 4.52 -36.40
CA LEU A 20 12.82 4.07 -37.29
C LEU A 20 12.35 5.16 -38.25
N PRO A 21 11.63 4.79 -39.37
CA PRO A 21 10.99 5.77 -40.24
C PRO A 21 10.00 6.66 -39.45
N GLU A 22 9.83 7.88 -39.91
CA GLU A 22 9.13 8.92 -39.16
C GLU A 22 7.71 8.54 -38.73
N ALA A 23 6.92 7.93 -39.64
CA ALA A 23 5.55 7.57 -39.34
C ALA A 23 5.44 6.51 -38.24
N GLU A 24 6.31 5.51 -38.27
CA GLU A 24 6.35 4.47 -37.24
C GLU A 24 6.94 4.98 -35.94
N ARG A 25 7.94 5.88 -36.03
CA ARG A 25 8.56 6.51 -34.89
C ARG A 25 7.57 7.29 -34.05
N GLU A 26 6.70 8.09 -34.66
CA GLU A 26 5.70 8.86 -33.95
C GLU A 26 4.68 7.98 -33.23
N ARG A 27 4.22 6.92 -33.89
CA ARG A 27 3.30 5.96 -33.28
C ARG A 27 3.90 5.29 -32.06
N LEU A 28 5.13 4.83 -32.18
CA LEU A 28 5.80 4.11 -31.10
C LEU A 28 6.20 5.07 -29.98
N ARG A 29 6.56 6.29 -30.32
CA ARG A 29 6.83 7.32 -29.30
C ARG A 29 5.59 7.63 -28.48
N ALA A 30 4.44 7.78 -29.13
CA ALA A 30 3.16 8.01 -28.43
C ALA A 30 2.80 6.83 -27.53
N LEU A 31 3.04 5.60 -28.01
CA LEU A 31 2.80 4.40 -27.22
C LEU A 31 3.72 4.31 -26.01
N ALA A 32 4.99 4.68 -26.16
CA ALA A 32 5.95 4.71 -25.08
C ALA A 32 5.55 5.73 -24.00
N GLN A 33 5.08 6.89 -24.42
CA GLN A 33 4.59 7.93 -23.49
C GLN A 33 3.35 7.48 -22.74
N GLU A 34 2.43 6.81 -23.42
CA GLU A 34 1.24 6.24 -22.78
C GLU A 34 1.61 5.16 -21.75
N THR A 35 2.58 4.32 -22.08
CA THR A 35 3.07 3.28 -21.17
C THR A 35 3.68 3.91 -19.93
N GLU A 36 4.48 4.95 -20.08
CA GLU A 36 5.07 5.66 -18.96
C GLU A 36 4.00 6.29 -18.06
N ALA A 37 2.99 6.93 -18.65
CA ALA A 37 1.89 7.54 -17.90
C ALA A 37 1.08 6.51 -17.11
N ARG A 38 0.78 5.37 -17.73
CA ARG A 38 0.08 4.27 -17.06
C ARG A 38 0.90 3.69 -15.91
N HIS A 39 2.20 3.55 -16.12
CA HIS A 39 3.08 3.07 -15.07
C HIS A 39 3.10 4.02 -13.87
N ALA A 40 3.16 5.33 -14.12
CA ALA A 40 3.10 6.33 -13.05
C ALA A 40 1.78 6.28 -12.28
N ASP A 41 0.67 6.07 -12.96
CA ASP A 41 -0.64 5.94 -12.33
C ASP A 41 -0.73 4.68 -11.46
N ILE A 42 -0.23 3.57 -11.96
CA ILE A 42 -0.19 2.31 -11.19
C ILE A 42 0.66 2.50 -9.93
N ARG A 43 1.80 3.17 -10.06
CA ARG A 43 2.68 3.43 -8.92
C ARG A 43 1.99 4.28 -7.86
N LYS A 44 1.26 5.32 -8.26
CA LYS A 44 0.46 6.12 -7.33
C LYS A 44 -0.60 5.28 -6.61
N SER A 45 -1.26 4.39 -7.33
CA SER A 45 -2.26 3.49 -6.74
C SER A 45 -1.63 2.53 -5.73
N VAL A 46 -0.46 1.98 -6.05
CA VAL A 46 0.27 1.10 -5.14
C VAL A 46 0.70 1.85 -3.88
N ASP A 47 1.20 3.07 -4.02
CA ASP A 47 1.60 3.90 -2.89
C ASP A 47 0.40 4.22 -1.98
N ALA A 48 -0.75 4.55 -2.58
CA ALA A 48 -1.98 4.80 -1.83
C ALA A 48 -2.46 3.54 -1.09
N MET A 49 -2.34 2.37 -1.71
CA MET A 49 -2.68 1.09 -1.08
C MET A 49 -1.75 0.79 0.09
N GLN A 50 -0.46 1.07 -0.03
CA GLN A 50 0.50 0.89 1.06
C GLN A 50 0.18 1.78 2.25
N GLU A 51 -0.17 3.04 2.00
CA GLU A 51 -0.61 3.95 3.06
C GLU A 51 -1.86 3.43 3.78
N THR A 52 -2.82 2.90 3.02
CA THR A 52 -4.03 2.31 3.58
C THR A 52 -3.70 1.09 4.44
N ILE A 53 -2.81 0.23 3.98
CA ILE A 53 -2.37 -0.94 4.74
C ILE A 53 -1.68 -0.53 6.03
N ASP A 54 -0.81 0.48 5.98
CA ASP A 54 -0.13 0.99 7.17
C ASP A 54 -1.13 1.56 8.18
N PHE A 55 -2.14 2.28 7.71
CA PHE A 55 -3.21 2.78 8.55
C PHE A 55 -3.99 1.63 9.21
N LEU A 56 -4.34 0.60 8.43
CA LEU A 56 -5.05 -0.56 8.96
C LEU A 56 -4.24 -1.31 10.00
N ARG A 57 -2.93 -1.46 9.78
CA ARG A 57 -2.04 -2.08 10.77
C ARG A 57 -2.04 -1.34 12.10
N LEU A 58 -1.98 -0.02 12.01
CA LEU A 58 -2.01 0.83 13.20
C LEU A 58 -3.35 0.71 13.92
N TRP A 59 -4.45 0.73 13.18
CA TRP A 59 -5.79 0.58 13.73
C TRP A 59 -5.99 -0.77 14.42
N ILE A 60 -5.54 -1.86 13.80
CA ILE A 60 -5.58 -3.19 14.40
C ILE A 60 -4.78 -3.22 15.70
N LYS A 61 -3.62 -2.60 15.73
CA LYS A 61 -2.78 -2.52 16.93
C LYS A 61 -3.53 -1.84 18.09
N TYR A 62 -4.19 -0.73 17.83
CA TYR A 62 -4.99 -0.04 18.84
C TYR A 62 -6.18 -0.88 19.29
N MET A 63 -6.84 -1.57 18.38
CA MET A 63 -7.95 -2.46 18.74
C MET A 63 -7.50 -3.60 19.63
N LEU A 64 -6.34 -4.17 19.36
CA LEU A 64 -5.77 -5.24 20.20
C LEU A 64 -5.46 -4.73 21.62
N PHE A 65 -4.87 -3.55 21.74
CA PHE A 65 -4.62 -2.95 23.04
C PHE A 65 -5.92 -2.69 23.81
N ASP A 66 -6.93 -2.20 23.12
CA ASP A 66 -8.24 -1.95 23.74
C ASP A 66 -8.88 -3.25 24.22
N LEU A 67 -8.81 -4.30 23.41
CA LEU A 67 -9.31 -5.61 23.78
C LEU A 67 -8.60 -6.17 25.01
N GLU A 68 -7.27 -6.05 25.08
CA GLU A 68 -6.49 -6.49 26.22
C GLU A 68 -6.85 -5.71 27.49
N ALA A 69 -6.99 -4.40 27.36
CA ALA A 69 -7.40 -3.55 28.48
C ALA A 69 -8.79 -3.94 28.99
N THR A 70 -9.72 -4.21 28.11
CA THR A 70 -11.06 -4.66 28.46
C THR A 70 -11.04 -6.01 29.19
N ARG A 71 -10.21 -6.94 28.72
CA ARG A 71 -10.05 -8.25 29.38
C ARG A 71 -9.50 -8.12 30.79
N ARG A 72 -8.50 -7.27 30.98
CA ARG A 72 -7.92 -7.01 32.30
C ARG A 72 -8.95 -6.42 33.25
N GLU A 73 -9.74 -5.47 32.76
CA GLU A 73 -10.81 -4.86 33.54
C GLU A 73 -11.87 -5.88 33.92
N ASN A 74 -12.30 -6.73 32.99
CA ASN A 74 -13.27 -7.80 33.26
C ASN A 74 -12.75 -8.77 34.30
N GLN A 75 -11.48 -9.17 34.23
CA GLN A 75 -10.89 -10.06 35.22
C GLN A 75 -10.83 -9.41 36.59
N TYR A 76 -10.48 -8.15 36.64
CA TYR A 76 -10.45 -7.39 37.88
C TYR A 76 -11.84 -7.29 38.53
N LEU A 77 -12.85 -6.96 37.74
CA LEU A 77 -14.22 -6.85 38.23
C LEU A 77 -14.76 -8.20 38.72
N ARG A 78 -14.44 -9.29 38.03
CA ARG A 78 -14.81 -10.64 38.48
C ARG A 78 -14.19 -10.99 39.82
N LYS A 79 -12.91 -10.67 39.99
CA LYS A 79 -12.23 -10.88 41.27
C LYS A 79 -12.88 -10.11 42.40
N MET A 80 -13.24 -8.85 42.16
CA MET A 80 -13.94 -8.03 43.13
C MET A 80 -15.28 -8.65 43.54
N LEU A 81 -16.05 -9.14 42.59
CA LEU A 81 -17.33 -9.80 42.86
C LEU A 81 -17.17 -11.10 43.62
N GLU A 82 -16.12 -11.87 43.33
CA GLU A 82 -15.82 -13.11 44.05
C GLU A 82 -15.35 -12.88 45.49
N GLN A 83 -14.63 -11.77 45.72
CA GLN A 83 -14.11 -11.43 47.04
C GLN A 83 -15.18 -10.88 47.97
N ASP A 84 -16.28 -10.36 47.42
CA ASP A 84 -17.34 -9.76 48.21
C ASP A 84 -18.72 -10.29 47.80
N PRO A 85 -18.95 -11.62 47.90
CA PRO A 85 -20.21 -12.22 47.47
C PRO A 85 -21.39 -11.83 48.35
N GLY A 86 -21.12 -11.36 49.55
CA GLY A 86 -22.19 -10.95 50.48
C GLY A 86 -22.91 -9.67 50.10
N ASN A 87 -22.33 -8.86 49.21
CA ASN A 87 -22.90 -7.62 48.67
C ASN A 87 -23.54 -7.79 47.28
N ALA A 88 -23.50 -8.96 46.74
CA ALA A 88 -24.07 -9.24 45.44
C ALA A 88 -25.59 -9.35 45.48
#